data_822de6f5d8c07de5499542ee4a5f0205
#
_entry.id   822de6f5d8c07de5499542ee4a5f0205
#
_cell.length_a   1.000
_cell.length_b   1.000
_cell.length_c   1.000
_cell.angle_alpha   90.00
_cell.angle_beta   90.00
_cell.angle_gamma   90.00
#
_symmetry.space_group_name_H-M   'P 1'
#
loop_
_entity.id
_entity.type
_entity.pdbx_description
1 polymer ?
#
loop_
_entity_poly.entity_id
_entity_poly.type
_entity_poly.pdbx_seq_one_letter_code
_entity_poly.pdbx_strand_id
1 'polypeptide(L)'
;WNEDFTDATLDRNVWNIEVNGDGGGNNELQYYCEKGVTLDVEPITGKHCLVLTATKEDYHGKKCTSGRVNTKNNLYYTFGKIEARIKFPNTANGLWPAFWQMGNDFDQVGWPRCGETDIIELGNANGINRGTQDRYFNGALHLGSAWNTVWCDAQDITYPYSVEDTFHIVTMIWTPTSIDMYMDRDANPDVKPYFHADLEPNNDANYDRSRVFAKPNFIIANLAVGGNFPQIWDINKITALADGPRSVYIDWIRIYQQGTDKETFISPSPSDAIEPDDNTAVEDITLSQPAQKIIHNGQIFIRKNGQLYNIVGQQIQ
;
A
#
# COMPACT_ATOMS: atom_id res chain seq x y z
N TRP A 1 -6.34 10.76 -10.45
CA TRP A 1 -5.08 11.31 -9.97
C TRP A 1 -3.98 10.28 -10.07
N ASN A 2 -2.79 10.73 -10.40
CA ASN A 2 -1.59 9.89 -10.52
C ASN A 2 -0.39 10.59 -9.88
N GLU A 3 0.40 9.84 -9.14
CA GLU A 3 1.71 10.22 -8.61
C GLU A 3 2.72 9.16 -9.03
N ASP A 4 3.71 9.49 -9.81
CA ASP A 4 4.73 8.57 -10.33
C ASP A 4 6.14 8.82 -9.79
N PHE A 5 6.27 9.80 -8.89
CA PHE A 5 7.50 10.14 -8.17
C PHE A 5 8.72 10.42 -9.08
N THR A 6 8.49 10.90 -10.31
CA THR A 6 9.55 11.19 -11.28
C THR A 6 10.15 12.59 -11.14
N ASP A 7 9.57 13.43 -10.30
CA ASP A 7 10.05 14.77 -10.02
C ASP A 7 11.40 14.76 -9.29
N ALA A 8 12.13 15.89 -9.35
CA ALA A 8 13.42 16.02 -8.66
C ALA A 8 13.28 16.05 -7.13
N THR A 9 12.12 16.43 -6.60
CA THR A 9 11.80 16.52 -5.17
C THR A 9 10.36 16.16 -4.92
N LEU A 10 10.08 15.59 -3.76
CA LEU A 10 8.73 15.26 -3.32
C LEU A 10 7.86 16.53 -3.26
N ASP A 11 6.69 16.52 -3.91
CA ASP A 11 5.76 17.65 -3.87
C ASP A 11 5.21 17.84 -2.45
N ARG A 12 5.73 18.85 -1.77
CA ARG A 12 5.34 19.21 -0.39
C ARG A 12 3.96 19.86 -0.29
N ASN A 13 3.33 20.21 -1.39
CA ASN A 13 1.94 20.64 -1.38
C ASN A 13 0.99 19.43 -1.25
N VAL A 14 1.41 18.27 -1.72
CA VAL A 14 0.66 17.00 -1.61
C VAL A 14 1.12 16.21 -0.37
N TRP A 15 2.43 16.05 -0.20
CA TRP A 15 3.01 15.14 0.78
C TRP A 15 3.59 15.84 1.99
N ASN A 16 3.13 15.47 3.17
CA ASN A 16 3.78 15.79 4.44
C ASN A 16 4.79 14.67 4.78
N ILE A 17 6.00 15.04 5.17
CA ILE A 17 6.95 14.10 5.80
C ILE A 17 6.78 14.21 7.31
N GLU A 18 6.55 13.09 7.99
CA GLU A 18 6.47 13.07 9.45
C GLU A 18 7.86 13.08 10.09
N VAL A 19 8.01 13.90 11.12
CA VAL A 19 9.25 14.05 11.89
C VAL A 19 8.91 13.94 13.36
N ASN A 20 8.99 12.75 13.91
CA ASN A 20 8.72 12.46 15.31
C ASN A 20 9.27 11.09 15.73
N GLY A 21 9.36 10.87 17.05
CA GLY A 21 9.75 9.61 17.65
C GLY A 21 8.71 9.06 18.64
N ASP A 22 7.43 9.37 18.44
CA ASP A 22 6.35 9.11 19.40
C ASP A 22 5.91 7.64 19.44
N GLY A 23 6.45 6.82 18.54
CA GLY A 23 6.18 5.38 18.47
C GLY A 23 4.82 5.04 17.84
N GLY A 24 4.18 5.97 17.12
CA GLY A 24 2.99 5.75 16.31
C GLY A 24 1.78 5.19 17.07
N GLY A 25 1.73 5.33 18.41
CA GLY A 25 0.73 4.67 19.26
C GLY A 25 0.98 3.17 19.48
N ASN A 26 1.99 2.58 18.84
CA ASN A 26 2.27 1.14 18.80
C ASN A 26 3.62 0.75 19.41
N ASN A 27 4.25 1.63 20.19
CA ASN A 27 5.57 1.43 20.79
C ASN A 27 6.67 1.15 19.74
N GLU A 28 6.55 1.75 18.57
CA GLU A 28 7.53 1.64 17.48
C GLU A 28 8.88 2.21 17.89
N LEU A 29 9.96 1.66 17.35
CA LEU A 29 11.32 1.95 17.82
C LEU A 29 12.00 3.11 17.08
N GLN A 30 11.60 3.41 15.86
CA GLN A 30 12.23 4.42 15.00
C GLN A 30 11.91 5.86 15.43
N TYR A 31 12.75 6.76 14.96
CA TYR A 31 12.44 8.17 14.78
C TYR A 31 12.14 8.39 13.28
N TYR A 32 10.94 8.83 12.93
CA TYR A 32 10.62 9.26 11.57
C TYR A 32 11.29 10.60 11.30
N CYS A 33 11.95 10.74 10.14
CA CYS A 33 12.70 11.94 9.80
C CYS A 33 12.82 12.16 8.29
N GLU A 34 13.13 13.41 7.89
CA GLU A 34 13.28 13.82 6.48
C GLU A 34 14.23 12.90 5.71
N LYS A 35 15.38 12.53 6.27
CA LYS A 35 16.37 11.66 5.60
C LYS A 35 15.89 10.22 5.39
N GLY A 36 14.84 9.80 6.07
CA GLY A 36 14.19 8.51 5.86
C GLY A 36 13.26 8.49 4.64
N VAL A 37 13.09 9.65 3.98
CA VAL A 37 12.19 9.82 2.83
C VAL A 37 12.97 10.44 1.68
N THR A 38 13.10 9.74 0.56
CA THR A 38 13.79 10.25 -0.63
C THR A 38 13.00 9.90 -1.90
N LEU A 39 13.25 10.63 -2.98
CA LEU A 39 12.96 10.17 -4.34
C LEU A 39 14.24 9.62 -4.92
N ASP A 40 14.23 8.36 -5.32
CA ASP A 40 15.43 7.70 -5.84
C ASP A 40 15.04 6.56 -6.80
N VAL A 41 16.04 6.01 -7.46
CA VAL A 41 15.88 4.91 -8.41
C VAL A 41 15.97 3.57 -7.68
N GLU A 42 14.99 2.69 -7.89
CA GLU A 42 15.08 1.31 -7.42
C GLU A 42 16.20 0.58 -8.18
N PRO A 43 17.24 0.02 -7.47
CA PRO A 43 18.49 -0.36 -8.08
C PRO A 43 18.42 -1.47 -9.13
N ILE A 44 17.40 -2.35 -9.05
CA ILE A 44 17.29 -3.52 -9.94
C ILE A 44 16.50 -3.17 -11.20
N THR A 45 15.39 -2.47 -11.05
CA THR A 45 14.46 -2.18 -12.16
C THR A 45 14.72 -0.84 -12.84
N GLY A 46 15.45 0.07 -12.17
CA GLY A 46 15.68 1.43 -12.66
C GLY A 46 14.46 2.35 -12.57
N LYS A 47 13.44 1.98 -11.79
CA LYS A 47 12.23 2.78 -11.59
C LYS A 47 12.46 3.91 -10.60
N HIS A 48 12.01 5.12 -10.93
CA HIS A 48 11.93 6.22 -9.99
C HIS A 48 10.84 5.91 -8.96
N CYS A 49 11.12 6.14 -7.68
CA CYS A 49 10.25 5.75 -6.59
C CYS A 49 10.29 6.77 -5.45
N LEU A 50 9.20 6.86 -4.72
CA LEU A 50 9.26 7.27 -3.32
C LEU A 50 9.92 6.15 -2.52
N VAL A 51 10.97 6.48 -1.77
CA VAL A 51 11.76 5.52 -1.00
C VAL A 51 11.67 5.85 0.47
N LEU A 52 11.19 4.89 1.26
CA LEU A 52 11.11 4.99 2.72
C LEU A 52 12.15 4.05 3.33
N THR A 53 13.18 4.61 3.97
CA THR A 53 14.35 3.85 4.41
C THR A 53 14.45 3.79 5.93
N ALA A 54 14.47 2.57 6.47
CA ALA A 54 14.81 2.30 7.87
C ALA A 54 16.31 2.05 8.02
N THR A 55 16.93 2.75 8.98
CA THR A 55 18.37 2.67 9.25
C THR A 55 18.63 2.49 10.75
N LYS A 56 19.50 1.53 11.12
CA LYS A 56 19.96 1.37 12.50
C LYS A 56 21.04 2.40 12.80
N GLU A 57 20.69 3.40 13.58
CA GLU A 57 21.57 4.52 13.96
C GLU A 57 21.04 5.24 15.20
N ASP A 58 21.92 5.93 15.90
CA ASP A 58 21.52 6.82 17.01
C ASP A 58 20.98 8.14 16.46
N TYR A 59 19.70 8.45 16.77
CA TYR A 59 19.06 9.66 16.31
C TYR A 59 17.99 10.13 17.31
N HIS A 60 18.13 11.35 17.88
CA HIS A 60 17.16 11.96 18.80
C HIS A 60 16.66 11.02 19.92
N GLY A 61 17.59 10.23 20.51
CA GLY A 61 17.27 9.30 21.59
C GLY A 61 16.69 7.94 21.14
N LYS A 62 16.43 7.75 19.87
CA LYS A 62 16.09 6.46 19.27
C LYS A 62 17.32 5.77 18.69
N LYS A 63 17.23 4.47 18.44
CA LYS A 63 18.30 3.63 17.91
C LYS A 63 18.13 3.25 16.45
N CYS A 64 17.13 3.79 15.81
CA CYS A 64 16.91 3.71 14.36
C CYS A 64 16.09 4.90 13.88
N THR A 65 16.26 5.22 12.60
CA THR A 65 15.44 6.18 11.85
C THR A 65 14.60 5.45 10.83
N SER A 66 13.53 6.09 10.33
CA SER A 66 12.76 5.60 9.22
C SER A 66 12.00 6.72 8.50
N GLY A 67 11.24 6.36 7.44
CA GLY A 67 10.40 7.26 6.65
C GLY A 67 8.91 7.01 6.85
N ARG A 68 8.15 8.11 6.94
CA ARG A 68 6.69 8.14 6.89
C ARG A 68 6.21 9.41 6.19
N VAL A 69 5.32 9.22 5.23
CA VAL A 69 4.67 10.32 4.50
C VAL A 69 3.16 10.19 4.61
N ASN A 70 2.46 11.32 4.52
CA ASN A 70 1.01 11.35 4.45
C ASN A 70 0.52 12.54 3.62
N THR A 71 -0.75 12.48 3.18
CA THR A 71 -1.39 13.56 2.43
C THR A 71 -2.42 14.34 3.25
N LYS A 72 -2.38 14.26 4.58
CA LYS A 72 -3.34 14.87 5.49
C LYS A 72 -3.51 16.37 5.22
N ASN A 73 -4.77 16.82 5.07
CA ASN A 73 -5.17 18.18 4.78
C ASN A 73 -4.74 18.73 3.39
N ASN A 74 -3.96 17.97 2.63
CA ASN A 74 -3.48 18.35 1.31
C ASN A 74 -4.25 17.60 0.21
N LEU A 75 -4.16 16.27 0.17
CA LEU A 75 -4.92 15.43 -0.75
C LEU A 75 -5.76 14.45 0.05
N TYR A 76 -7.05 14.43 -0.22
CA TYR A 76 -7.98 13.48 0.39
C TYR A 76 -9.16 13.19 -0.56
N TYR A 77 -9.74 12.02 -0.43
CA TYR A 77 -10.79 11.54 -1.32
C TYR A 77 -11.79 10.65 -0.59
N THR A 78 -12.97 10.48 -1.20
CA THR A 78 -14.01 9.56 -0.72
C THR A 78 -14.42 8.66 -1.87
N PHE A 79 -14.40 7.36 -1.65
CA PHE A 79 -14.74 6.31 -2.61
C PHE A 79 -13.87 6.31 -3.87
N GLY A 80 -13.97 5.23 -4.61
CA GLY A 80 -13.21 4.99 -5.83
C GLY A 80 -12.25 3.80 -5.68
N LYS A 81 -11.33 3.69 -6.61
CA LYS A 81 -10.26 2.69 -6.61
C LYS A 81 -8.92 3.39 -6.36
N ILE A 82 -8.18 2.95 -5.35
CA ILE A 82 -6.77 3.32 -5.19
C ILE A 82 -5.88 2.12 -5.51
N GLU A 83 -4.82 2.38 -6.21
CA GLU A 83 -3.76 1.43 -6.52
C GLU A 83 -2.40 2.02 -6.18
N ALA A 84 -1.51 1.20 -5.61
CA ALA A 84 -0.13 1.55 -5.41
C ALA A 84 0.76 0.39 -5.86
N ARG A 85 1.82 0.70 -6.63
CA ARG A 85 2.82 -0.27 -7.01
C ARG A 85 4.00 -0.19 -6.07
N ILE A 86 4.13 -1.21 -5.22
CA ILE A 86 5.04 -1.20 -4.07
C ILE A 86 5.97 -2.41 -4.13
N LYS A 87 7.26 -2.17 -3.81
CA LYS A 87 8.23 -3.21 -3.51
C LYS A 87 8.53 -3.16 -2.02
N PHE A 88 8.14 -4.22 -1.32
CA PHE A 88 8.40 -4.38 0.10
C PHE A 88 9.82 -4.92 0.31
N PRO A 89 10.54 -4.47 1.35
CA PRO A 89 11.84 -5.04 1.69
C PRO A 89 11.68 -6.43 2.29
N ASN A 90 12.79 -7.16 2.40
CA ASN A 90 12.83 -8.30 3.31
C ASN A 90 12.54 -7.80 4.73
N THR A 91 11.34 -8.13 5.23
CA THR A 91 10.89 -7.69 6.57
C THR A 91 11.60 -8.44 7.67
N ALA A 92 12.11 -9.66 7.39
CA ALA A 92 12.73 -10.54 8.36
C ALA A 92 12.00 -10.46 9.71
N ASN A 93 12.74 -10.23 10.81
CA ASN A 93 12.08 -9.93 12.06
C ASN A 93 12.17 -8.44 12.36
N GLY A 94 10.99 -7.79 12.36
CA GLY A 94 10.80 -6.50 12.98
C GLY A 94 10.63 -5.28 12.09
N LEU A 95 10.65 -5.40 10.77
CA LEU A 95 10.14 -4.34 9.91
C LEU A 95 8.63 -4.49 9.73
N TRP A 96 7.97 -3.34 9.65
CA TRP A 96 6.53 -3.22 9.51
C TRP A 96 6.19 -2.14 8.47
N PRO A 97 6.29 -2.47 7.18
CA PRO A 97 5.83 -1.58 6.12
C PRO A 97 4.31 -1.58 6.05
N ALA A 98 3.72 -0.40 5.81
CA ALA A 98 2.28 -0.20 5.66
C ALA A 98 1.96 0.82 4.58
N PHE A 99 0.87 0.54 3.83
CA PHE A 99 0.18 1.48 2.96
C PHE A 99 -1.29 1.50 3.36
N TRP A 100 -1.79 2.66 3.81
CA TRP A 100 -3.02 2.79 4.53
C TRP A 100 -3.62 4.20 4.44
N GLN A 101 -4.77 4.42 5.04
CA GLN A 101 -5.45 5.71 5.06
C GLN A 101 -6.22 5.94 6.36
N MET A 102 -6.44 7.21 6.69
CA MET A 102 -7.31 7.64 7.79
C MET A 102 -8.25 8.76 7.36
N GLY A 103 -9.37 8.90 8.08
CA GLY A 103 -10.30 10.01 7.88
C GLY A 103 -9.61 11.38 8.04
N ASN A 104 -9.83 12.28 7.08
CA ASN A 104 -9.20 13.61 7.07
C ASN A 104 -9.75 14.53 8.18
N ASP A 105 -10.80 14.10 8.89
CA ASP A 105 -11.29 14.73 10.10
C ASP A 105 -10.53 14.33 11.39
N PHE A 106 -9.37 13.65 11.24
CA PHE A 106 -8.53 13.18 12.36
C PHE A 106 -8.23 14.27 13.38
N ASP A 107 -7.88 15.48 12.94
CA ASP A 107 -7.52 16.58 13.85
C ASP A 107 -8.75 17.10 14.66
N GLN A 108 -9.96 16.84 14.19
CA GLN A 108 -11.20 17.26 14.86
C GLN A 108 -11.76 16.17 15.80
N VAL A 109 -11.72 14.90 15.35
CA VAL A 109 -12.39 13.82 16.09
C VAL A 109 -11.42 12.85 16.76
N GLY A 110 -10.17 12.80 16.31
CA GLY A 110 -9.13 11.88 16.77
C GLY A 110 -9.35 10.43 16.34
N TRP A 111 -8.34 9.61 16.57
CA TRP A 111 -8.42 8.17 16.37
C TRP A 111 -9.12 7.50 17.57
N PRO A 112 -9.97 6.46 17.39
CA PRO A 112 -10.33 5.80 16.14
C PRO A 112 -11.61 6.34 15.47
N ARG A 113 -12.15 7.47 15.92
CA ARG A 113 -13.41 8.06 15.40
C ARG A 113 -13.30 8.53 13.96
N CYS A 114 -12.09 8.90 13.51
CA CYS A 114 -11.84 9.26 12.11
C CYS A 114 -12.02 8.06 11.17
N GLY A 115 -11.86 6.83 11.66
CA GLY A 115 -11.74 5.62 10.86
C GLY A 115 -10.32 5.44 10.33
N GLU A 116 -9.87 4.19 10.25
CA GLU A 116 -8.59 3.79 9.67
C GLU A 116 -8.81 2.59 8.77
N THR A 117 -8.16 2.58 7.63
CA THR A 117 -8.20 1.50 6.64
C THR A 117 -6.79 1.13 6.26
N ASP A 118 -6.33 -0.01 6.71
CA ASP A 118 -5.01 -0.55 6.39
C ASP A 118 -5.14 -1.37 5.12
N ILE A 119 -4.69 -0.79 4.00
CA ILE A 119 -4.79 -1.44 2.70
C ILE A 119 -3.86 -2.64 2.67
N ILE A 120 -2.63 -2.49 3.16
CA ILE A 120 -1.71 -3.62 3.33
C ILE A 120 -0.71 -3.34 4.45
N GLU A 121 -0.45 -4.37 5.26
CA GLU A 121 0.58 -4.39 6.29
C GLU A 121 1.35 -5.71 6.27
N LEU A 122 2.68 -5.64 6.34
CA LEU A 122 3.57 -6.78 6.49
C LEU A 122 4.32 -6.71 7.82
N GLY A 123 4.89 -7.85 8.26
CA GLY A 123 5.73 -7.91 9.46
C GLY A 123 5.00 -8.30 10.74
N ASN A 124 3.78 -8.81 10.64
CA ASN A 124 2.98 -9.28 11.78
C ASN A 124 3.69 -10.42 12.54
N ALA A 125 3.59 -10.40 13.87
CA ALA A 125 4.14 -11.43 14.76
C ALA A 125 3.69 -12.85 14.40
N ASN A 126 2.45 -13.03 13.91
CA ASN A 126 1.96 -14.34 13.49
C ASN A 126 2.75 -14.88 12.29
N GLY A 127 3.06 -14.04 11.29
CA GLY A 127 3.91 -14.40 10.16
C GLY A 127 5.32 -14.75 10.61
N ILE A 128 5.91 -13.94 11.47
CA ILE A 128 7.24 -14.17 12.05
C ILE A 128 7.29 -15.53 12.79
N ASN A 129 6.34 -15.77 13.69
CA ASN A 129 6.28 -17.01 14.48
C ASN A 129 6.07 -18.28 13.65
N ARG A 130 5.44 -18.14 12.48
CA ARG A 130 5.20 -19.26 11.54
C ARG A 130 6.33 -19.41 10.52
N GLY A 131 7.29 -18.48 10.45
CA GLY A 131 8.31 -18.45 9.41
C GLY A 131 7.74 -18.16 8.01
N THR A 132 6.68 -17.35 7.95
CA THR A 132 5.98 -16.97 6.71
C THR A 132 5.87 -15.47 6.54
N GLN A 133 6.67 -14.68 7.26
CA GLN A 133 6.62 -13.22 7.25
C GLN A 133 6.79 -12.61 5.85
N ASP A 134 7.52 -13.30 4.97
CA ASP A 134 7.76 -12.89 3.59
C ASP A 134 6.51 -12.94 2.68
N ARG A 135 5.44 -13.57 3.15
CA ARG A 135 4.19 -13.82 2.39
C ARG A 135 2.93 -13.75 3.24
N TYR A 136 3.06 -13.33 4.51
CA TYR A 136 1.96 -13.13 5.44
C TYR A 136 1.70 -11.63 5.58
N PHE A 137 0.50 -11.20 5.23
CA PHE A 137 0.06 -9.81 5.31
C PHE A 137 -1.44 -9.74 5.61
N ASN A 138 -1.93 -8.53 5.90
CA ASN A 138 -3.33 -8.29 6.17
C ASN A 138 -3.81 -6.97 5.57
N GLY A 139 -5.14 -6.87 5.45
CA GLY A 139 -5.87 -5.62 5.42
C GLY A 139 -6.68 -5.48 6.70
N ALA A 140 -7.00 -4.25 7.11
CA ALA A 140 -7.79 -4.01 8.32
C ALA A 140 -8.64 -2.74 8.25
N LEU A 141 -9.72 -2.72 9.06
CA LEU A 141 -10.52 -1.55 9.37
C LEU A 141 -10.54 -1.32 10.87
N HIS A 142 -10.31 -0.07 11.30
CA HIS A 142 -10.41 0.34 12.70
C HIS A 142 -11.38 1.49 12.86
N LEU A 143 -12.30 1.37 13.81
CA LEU A 143 -13.24 2.41 14.20
C LEU A 143 -13.64 2.27 15.68
N GLY A 144 -14.26 3.27 16.23
CA GLY A 144 -14.71 3.21 17.63
C GLY A 144 -14.83 4.58 18.28
N SER A 145 -15.26 4.60 19.53
CA SER A 145 -15.45 5.84 20.28
C SER A 145 -14.19 6.35 20.99
N ALA A 146 -13.26 5.44 21.32
CA ALA A 146 -12.00 5.76 22.01
C ALA A 146 -10.99 4.64 21.79
N TRP A 147 -9.71 4.91 22.06
CA TRP A 147 -8.60 3.98 21.88
C TRP A 147 -8.76 2.63 22.62
N ASN A 148 -9.47 2.60 23.72
CA ASN A 148 -9.74 1.38 24.51
C ASN A 148 -11.05 0.68 24.15
N THR A 149 -11.77 1.18 23.15
CA THR A 149 -13.03 0.62 22.64
C THR A 149 -13.00 0.48 21.12
N VAL A 150 -11.81 0.26 20.57
CA VAL A 150 -11.62 0.06 19.12
C VAL A 150 -12.25 -1.26 18.70
N TRP A 151 -13.05 -1.21 17.66
CA TRP A 151 -13.42 -2.37 16.87
C TRP A 151 -12.46 -2.48 15.68
N CYS A 152 -11.95 -3.67 15.48
CA CYS A 152 -11.03 -3.98 14.39
C CYS A 152 -11.56 -5.19 13.61
N ASP A 153 -11.61 -5.05 12.29
CA ASP A 153 -11.77 -6.17 11.36
C ASP A 153 -10.45 -6.32 10.59
N ALA A 154 -9.67 -7.31 10.96
CA ALA A 154 -8.40 -7.61 10.29
C ALA A 154 -8.48 -9.00 9.66
N GLN A 155 -8.17 -9.08 8.37
CA GLN A 155 -8.17 -10.33 7.62
C GLN A 155 -6.75 -10.65 7.15
N ASP A 156 -6.16 -11.63 7.81
CA ASP A 156 -4.81 -12.11 7.53
C ASP A 156 -4.80 -13.15 6.40
N ILE A 157 -3.80 -13.07 5.54
CA ILE A 157 -3.58 -14.06 4.49
C ILE A 157 -2.12 -14.52 4.44
N THR A 158 -1.92 -15.78 4.06
CA THR A 158 -0.61 -16.32 3.69
C THR A 158 -0.62 -16.68 2.22
N TYR A 159 0.17 -15.97 1.41
CA TYR A 159 0.30 -16.26 -0.01
C TYR A 159 1.17 -17.52 -0.26
N PRO A 160 1.02 -18.17 -1.42
CA PRO A 160 1.84 -19.35 -1.76
C PRO A 160 3.28 -18.97 -2.17
N TYR A 161 3.59 -17.69 -2.35
CA TYR A 161 4.90 -17.15 -2.74
C TYR A 161 5.24 -15.92 -1.91
N SER A 162 6.53 -15.54 -1.87
CA SER A 162 7.00 -14.32 -1.22
C SER A 162 6.46 -13.08 -1.94
N VAL A 163 6.04 -12.07 -1.17
CA VAL A 163 5.64 -10.75 -1.65
C VAL A 163 6.72 -9.69 -1.38
N GLU A 164 7.89 -10.12 -0.93
CA GLU A 164 9.04 -9.26 -0.68
C GLU A 164 9.96 -9.18 -1.90
N ASP A 165 10.77 -8.11 -1.97
CA ASP A 165 11.83 -7.88 -2.96
C ASP A 165 11.38 -7.83 -4.43
N THR A 166 10.08 -7.81 -4.70
CA THR A 166 9.47 -7.61 -6.02
C THR A 166 8.38 -6.54 -5.96
N PHE A 167 8.09 -5.91 -7.10
CA PHE A 167 6.96 -4.98 -7.16
C PHE A 167 5.64 -5.71 -7.29
N HIS A 168 4.69 -5.35 -6.43
CA HIS A 168 3.31 -5.78 -6.45
C HIS A 168 2.38 -4.58 -6.59
N ILE A 169 1.21 -4.77 -7.18
CA ILE A 169 0.16 -3.77 -7.21
C ILE A 169 -0.87 -4.13 -6.15
N VAL A 170 -0.94 -3.29 -5.10
CA VAL A 170 -2.01 -3.38 -4.11
C VAL A 170 -3.16 -2.48 -4.56
N THR A 171 -4.37 -3.01 -4.54
CA THR A 171 -5.58 -2.32 -4.99
C THR A 171 -6.62 -2.35 -3.88
N MET A 172 -7.21 -1.19 -3.57
CA MET A 172 -8.43 -1.12 -2.79
C MET A 172 -9.56 -0.57 -3.67
N ILE A 173 -10.70 -1.25 -3.67
CA ILE A 173 -11.96 -0.75 -4.23
C ILE A 173 -12.86 -0.37 -3.06
N TRP A 174 -13.16 0.90 -2.96
CA TRP A 174 -13.94 1.47 -1.88
C TRP A 174 -15.22 2.09 -2.43
N THR A 175 -16.34 1.49 -2.07
CA THR A 175 -17.68 1.89 -2.49
C THR A 175 -18.48 2.38 -1.26
N PRO A 176 -19.67 2.97 -1.45
CA PRO A 176 -20.54 3.31 -0.33
C PRO A 176 -21.00 2.11 0.51
N THR A 177 -20.85 0.88 0.00
CA THR A 177 -21.38 -0.34 0.62
C THR A 177 -20.33 -1.38 0.97
N SER A 178 -19.11 -1.26 0.43
CA SER A 178 -18.04 -2.24 0.68
C SER A 178 -16.65 -1.66 0.51
N ILE A 179 -15.67 -2.34 1.13
CA ILE A 179 -14.24 -2.20 0.88
C ILE A 179 -13.70 -3.57 0.51
N ASP A 180 -13.03 -3.67 -0.65
CA ASP A 180 -12.38 -4.86 -1.15
C ASP A 180 -10.91 -4.56 -1.43
N MET A 181 -9.98 -5.41 -0.97
CA MET A 181 -8.55 -5.23 -1.20
C MET A 181 -7.95 -6.43 -1.94
N TYR A 182 -7.04 -6.14 -2.86
CA TYR A 182 -6.47 -7.13 -3.77
C TYR A 182 -4.96 -6.95 -3.91
N MET A 183 -4.25 -8.02 -4.19
CA MET A 183 -2.87 -8.03 -4.65
C MET A 183 -2.82 -8.51 -6.10
N ASP A 184 -2.10 -7.75 -6.97
CA ASP A 184 -1.83 -8.10 -8.38
C ASP A 184 -3.10 -8.40 -9.21
N ARG A 185 -4.17 -7.66 -8.96
CA ARG A 185 -5.43 -7.82 -9.70
C ARG A 185 -5.30 -7.45 -11.17
N ASP A 186 -4.39 -6.55 -11.51
CA ASP A 186 -4.05 -6.18 -12.90
C ASP A 186 -3.54 -7.36 -13.71
N ALA A 187 -2.70 -8.20 -13.10
CA ALA A 187 -2.16 -9.42 -13.71
C ALA A 187 -3.14 -10.61 -13.63
N ASN A 188 -4.04 -10.63 -12.64
CA ASN A 188 -5.02 -11.67 -12.41
C ASN A 188 -6.39 -11.06 -12.05
N PRO A 189 -7.20 -10.66 -13.06
CA PRO A 189 -8.50 -10.01 -12.82
C PRO A 189 -9.51 -10.85 -12.01
N ASP A 190 -9.34 -12.17 -11.98
CA ASP A 190 -10.21 -13.12 -11.25
C ASP A 190 -9.74 -13.39 -9.82
N VAL A 191 -8.63 -12.74 -9.36
CA VAL A 191 -8.14 -12.90 -8.00
C VAL A 191 -9.21 -12.49 -7.00
N LYS A 192 -9.37 -13.29 -5.95
CA LYS A 192 -10.29 -12.93 -4.86
C LYS A 192 -9.67 -11.86 -3.97
N PRO A 193 -10.48 -10.99 -3.38
CA PRO A 193 -9.97 -10.04 -2.40
C PRO A 193 -9.32 -10.79 -1.23
N TYR A 194 -8.19 -10.28 -0.75
CA TYR A 194 -7.61 -10.77 0.51
C TYR A 194 -8.26 -10.14 1.73
N PHE A 195 -8.98 -9.03 1.52
CA PHE A 195 -9.83 -8.38 2.52
C PHE A 195 -11.16 -7.99 1.88
N HIS A 196 -12.25 -8.26 2.58
CA HIS A 196 -13.59 -7.80 2.21
C HIS A 196 -14.36 -7.37 3.45
N ALA A 197 -14.99 -6.22 3.40
CA ALA A 197 -15.90 -5.76 4.44
C ALA A 197 -17.12 -5.06 3.85
N ASP A 198 -18.31 -5.47 4.27
CA ASP A 198 -19.54 -4.72 4.04
C ASP A 198 -19.60 -3.51 4.98
N LEU A 199 -19.93 -2.34 4.42
CA LEU A 199 -20.07 -1.10 5.18
C LEU A 199 -21.53 -0.95 5.67
N GLU A 200 -21.89 -1.78 6.65
CA GLU A 200 -23.23 -1.79 7.18
C GLU A 200 -23.48 -0.68 8.23
N PRO A 201 -24.71 -0.13 8.27
CA PRO A 201 -25.09 0.85 9.29
C PRO A 201 -25.15 0.21 10.68
N ASN A 202 -24.91 1.04 11.70
CA ASN A 202 -25.05 0.68 13.11
C ASN A 202 -25.78 1.78 13.86
N ASN A 203 -26.52 1.42 14.90
CA ASN A 203 -27.24 2.40 15.77
C ASN A 203 -26.26 3.28 16.58
N ASP A 204 -25.06 2.79 16.90
CA ASP A 204 -23.99 3.60 17.47
C ASP A 204 -23.14 4.20 16.34
N ALA A 205 -23.16 5.53 16.23
CA ALA A 205 -22.49 6.28 15.19
C ALA A 205 -20.96 6.08 15.14
N ASN A 206 -20.34 5.65 16.25
CA ASN A 206 -18.90 5.37 16.30
C ASN A 206 -18.55 3.98 15.76
N TYR A 207 -19.55 3.11 15.60
CA TYR A 207 -19.40 1.75 15.07
C TYR A 207 -20.23 1.56 13.79
N ASP A 208 -20.79 2.62 13.25
CA ASP A 208 -21.49 2.65 11.96
C ASP A 208 -20.46 2.72 10.82
N ARG A 209 -20.15 1.58 10.24
CA ARG A 209 -19.18 1.44 9.14
C ARG A 209 -19.60 2.26 7.94
N SER A 210 -20.89 2.28 7.60
CA SER A 210 -21.40 3.04 6.47
C SER A 210 -21.25 4.56 6.62
N ARG A 211 -21.12 5.04 7.86
CA ARG A 211 -20.89 6.44 8.18
C ARG A 211 -19.41 6.77 8.38
N VAL A 212 -18.68 5.94 9.14
CA VAL A 212 -17.27 6.19 9.46
C VAL A 212 -16.42 6.13 8.19
N PHE A 213 -16.66 5.13 7.34
CA PHE A 213 -15.95 4.94 6.07
C PHE A 213 -16.65 5.60 4.87
N ALA A 214 -17.51 6.61 5.08
CA ALA A 214 -18.07 7.47 4.04
C ALA A 214 -17.53 8.91 4.13
N LYS A 215 -16.41 9.10 4.81
CA LYS A 215 -15.75 10.40 4.97
C LYS A 215 -14.52 10.48 4.06
N PRO A 216 -14.06 11.69 3.72
CA PRO A 216 -12.80 11.85 3.01
C PRO A 216 -11.62 11.27 3.81
N ASN A 217 -10.76 10.51 3.15
CA ASN A 217 -9.56 9.91 3.74
C ASN A 217 -8.30 10.44 3.07
N PHE A 218 -7.25 10.61 3.86
CA PHE A 218 -5.90 10.91 3.39
C PHE A 218 -5.03 9.64 3.41
N ILE A 219 -4.03 9.61 2.52
CA ILE A 219 -3.13 8.47 2.31
C ILE A 219 -1.93 8.55 3.24
N ILE A 220 -1.46 7.40 3.70
CA ILE A 220 -0.26 7.25 4.52
C ILE A 220 0.58 6.09 3.98
N ALA A 221 1.90 6.28 3.93
CA ALA A 221 2.86 5.22 3.69
C ALA A 221 4.01 5.33 4.68
N ASN A 222 4.42 4.21 5.27
CA ASN A 222 5.52 4.19 6.22
C ASN A 222 6.25 2.85 6.26
N LEU A 223 7.46 2.91 6.84
CA LEU A 223 8.22 1.74 7.23
C LEU A 223 8.49 1.83 8.74
N ALA A 224 7.64 1.21 9.55
CA ALA A 224 7.85 1.13 11.00
C ALA A 224 8.91 0.09 11.34
N VAL A 225 9.50 0.21 12.53
CA VAL A 225 10.53 -0.71 13.06
C VAL A 225 10.11 -1.15 14.44
N GLY A 226 9.91 -2.44 14.63
CA GLY A 226 9.50 -3.01 15.91
C GLY A 226 8.10 -2.59 16.35
N GLY A 227 7.81 -2.69 17.63
CA GLY A 227 6.55 -2.30 18.23
C GLY A 227 5.56 -3.45 18.40
N ASN A 228 4.29 -3.09 18.57
CA ASN A 228 3.24 -4.01 18.96
C ASN A 228 2.86 -5.01 17.85
N PHE A 229 2.93 -4.63 16.58
CA PHE A 229 2.53 -5.47 15.46
C PHE A 229 3.49 -6.66 15.24
N PRO A 230 4.82 -6.45 15.13
CA PRO A 230 5.79 -7.55 15.10
C PRO A 230 6.06 -8.15 16.49
N GLN A 231 5.61 -7.53 17.57
CA GLN A 231 5.89 -7.89 18.98
C GLN A 231 7.38 -7.91 19.29
N ILE A 232 8.13 -6.94 18.77
CA ILE A 232 9.57 -6.79 18.99
C ILE A 232 9.85 -5.35 19.47
N TRP A 233 10.33 -5.20 20.72
CA TRP A 233 10.57 -3.90 21.36
C TRP A 233 12.04 -3.65 21.69
N ASP A 234 12.95 -4.52 21.22
CA ASP A 234 14.40 -4.38 21.37
C ASP A 234 15.05 -4.27 19.99
N ILE A 235 15.72 -3.14 19.73
CA ILE A 235 16.40 -2.88 18.44
C ILE A 235 17.45 -3.94 18.09
N ASN A 236 18.03 -4.62 19.08
CA ASN A 236 19.01 -5.68 18.87
C ASN A 236 18.36 -6.98 18.36
N LYS A 237 17.05 -7.11 18.47
CA LYS A 237 16.27 -8.22 17.93
C LYS A 237 15.68 -7.93 16.55
N ILE A 238 15.86 -6.73 16.03
CA ILE A 238 15.47 -6.37 14.65
C ILE A 238 16.51 -6.91 13.68
N THR A 239 16.32 -8.17 13.26
CA THR A 239 17.28 -8.85 12.38
C THR A 239 17.27 -8.27 10.97
N ALA A 240 16.16 -7.67 10.54
CA ALA A 240 16.05 -7.01 9.26
C ALA A 240 17.09 -5.92 9.01
N LEU A 241 17.54 -5.23 10.07
CA LEU A 241 18.53 -4.15 10.02
C LEU A 241 19.94 -4.58 10.43
N ALA A 242 20.23 -5.88 10.54
CA ALA A 242 21.52 -6.38 11.00
C ALA A 242 22.63 -6.08 9.98
N ASP A 243 22.33 -6.17 8.68
CA ASP A 243 23.30 -6.05 7.60
C ASP A 243 23.21 -4.71 6.85
N GLY A 244 22.47 -3.74 7.39
CA GLY A 244 22.34 -2.41 6.79
C GLY A 244 20.90 -1.92 6.65
N PRO A 245 20.69 -0.76 6.01
CA PRO A 245 19.38 -0.18 5.78
C PRO A 245 18.47 -1.06 4.94
N ARG A 246 17.15 -0.87 5.11
CA ARG A 246 16.11 -1.50 4.28
C ARG A 246 15.12 -0.45 3.82
N SER A 247 14.62 -0.60 2.60
CA SER A 247 13.76 0.40 1.98
C SER A 247 12.49 -0.21 1.38
N VAL A 248 11.38 0.46 1.57
CA VAL A 248 10.17 0.31 0.74
C VAL A 248 10.32 1.21 -0.47
N TYR A 249 9.98 0.73 -1.65
CA TYR A 249 9.94 1.51 -2.89
C TYR A 249 8.51 1.58 -3.40
N ILE A 250 7.99 2.78 -3.62
CA ILE A 250 6.68 3.02 -4.21
C ILE A 250 6.89 3.67 -5.56
N ASP A 251 6.64 2.92 -6.65
CA ASP A 251 6.81 3.34 -8.04
C ASP A 251 5.77 4.37 -8.43
N TRP A 252 4.50 4.13 -8.07
CA TRP A 252 3.42 5.06 -8.30
C TRP A 252 2.21 4.79 -7.38
N ILE A 253 1.35 5.82 -7.22
CA ILE A 253 0.05 5.74 -6.58
C ILE A 253 -1.00 6.36 -7.50
N ARG A 254 -2.15 5.70 -7.67
CA ARG A 254 -3.23 6.13 -8.56
C ARG A 254 -4.58 6.05 -7.88
N ILE A 255 -5.40 7.08 -8.06
CA ILE A 255 -6.78 7.13 -7.60
C ILE A 255 -7.68 7.29 -8.81
N TYR A 256 -8.70 6.43 -8.91
CA TYR A 256 -9.69 6.42 -9.98
C TYR A 256 -11.06 6.59 -9.38
N GLN A 257 -11.84 7.50 -9.95
CA GLN A 257 -13.23 7.77 -9.59
C GLN A 257 -14.10 7.80 -10.83
N GLN A 258 -15.40 7.48 -10.68
CA GLN A 258 -16.37 7.48 -11.77
C GLN A 258 -17.05 8.84 -11.96
N GLY A 259 -16.81 9.80 -11.07
CA GLY A 259 -17.44 11.13 -11.08
C GLY A 259 -18.87 11.11 -10.56
N THR A 260 -19.19 10.18 -9.65
CA THR A 260 -20.51 10.13 -9.02
C THR A 260 -20.64 11.23 -7.96
N ASP A 261 -21.88 11.60 -7.59
CA ASP A 261 -22.17 12.63 -6.59
C ASP A 261 -21.75 12.26 -5.16
N LYS A 262 -21.39 10.98 -4.92
CA LYS A 262 -20.87 10.48 -3.65
C LYS A 262 -19.36 10.52 -3.53
N GLU A 263 -18.67 10.60 -4.64
CA GLU A 263 -17.22 10.67 -4.70
C GLU A 263 -16.75 12.11 -4.50
N THR A 264 -15.68 12.27 -3.75
CA THR A 264 -14.99 13.57 -3.60
C THR A 264 -13.50 13.37 -3.82
N PHE A 265 -12.86 14.36 -4.42
CA PHE A 265 -11.42 14.41 -4.55
C PHE A 265 -10.95 15.84 -4.37
N ILE A 266 -10.05 16.07 -3.44
CA ILE A 266 -9.42 17.36 -3.16
C ILE A 266 -7.92 17.19 -3.23
N SER A 267 -7.28 18.01 -4.02
CA SER A 267 -5.82 18.12 -4.12
C SER A 267 -5.44 19.59 -4.37
N PRO A 268 -4.34 20.09 -3.80
CA PRO A 268 -3.86 21.46 -4.04
C PRO A 268 -3.30 21.64 -5.45
N SER A 269 -2.72 20.62 -6.02
CA SER A 269 -2.38 20.60 -7.43
C SER A 269 -3.62 20.20 -8.20
N PRO A 270 -4.10 21.01 -9.17
CA PRO A 270 -4.97 20.46 -10.20
C PRO A 270 -4.12 19.33 -10.81
N SER A 271 -4.45 18.11 -10.44
CA SER A 271 -3.77 16.97 -11.01
C SER A 271 -3.69 17.19 -12.51
N ASP A 272 -2.64 16.76 -13.12
CA ASP A 272 -2.74 16.22 -14.45
C ASP A 272 -3.85 15.17 -14.39
N ALA A 273 -5.10 15.63 -14.54
CA ALA A 273 -6.18 14.75 -14.90
C ALA A 273 -5.59 14.04 -16.11
N ILE A 274 -5.31 12.76 -15.98
CA ILE A 274 -5.06 11.94 -17.15
C ILE A 274 -6.35 12.11 -17.90
N GLU A 275 -6.38 13.04 -18.90
CA GLU A 275 -7.41 13.05 -19.91
C GLU A 275 -7.50 11.57 -20.30
N PRO A 276 -8.69 10.94 -20.24
CA PRO A 276 -8.82 9.56 -20.68
C PRO A 276 -8.14 9.55 -22.03
N ASP A 277 -7.03 8.81 -22.13
CA ASP A 277 -6.40 8.59 -23.42
C ASP A 277 -7.55 8.10 -24.30
N ASP A 278 -7.96 8.86 -25.32
CA ASP A 278 -9.04 8.50 -26.24
C ASP A 278 -8.76 7.14 -26.90
N ASN A 279 -7.55 6.59 -26.72
CA ASN A 279 -7.18 5.23 -27.06
C ASN A 279 -7.47 4.21 -25.94
N THR A 280 -7.94 4.60 -24.75
CA THR A 280 -8.56 3.71 -23.76
C THR A 280 -10.10 3.69 -23.90
N ALA A 281 -10.67 4.10 -25.03
CA ALA A 281 -11.92 3.53 -25.42
C ALA A 281 -11.74 2.03 -25.23
N VAL A 282 -12.48 1.46 -24.26
CA VAL A 282 -12.65 0.02 -24.13
C VAL A 282 -13.13 -0.42 -25.51
N GLU A 283 -12.19 -0.70 -26.43
CA GLU A 283 -12.53 -1.59 -27.50
C GLU A 283 -13.09 -2.80 -26.77
N ASP A 284 -14.34 -3.13 -27.05
CA ASP A 284 -14.94 -4.38 -26.63
C ASP A 284 -13.84 -5.43 -26.60
N ILE A 285 -13.50 -5.90 -25.38
CA ILE A 285 -12.53 -6.97 -25.24
C ILE A 285 -13.20 -8.16 -25.88
N THR A 286 -13.09 -8.24 -27.20
CA THR A 286 -13.17 -9.51 -27.89
C THR A 286 -12.08 -10.33 -27.27
N LEU A 287 -12.50 -11.29 -26.43
CA LEU A 287 -11.66 -12.24 -25.71
C LEU A 287 -10.51 -12.67 -26.62
N SER A 288 -9.35 -12.04 -26.45
CA SER A 288 -8.15 -12.45 -27.16
C SER A 288 -7.92 -13.90 -26.77
N GLN A 289 -7.82 -14.78 -27.76
CA GLN A 289 -7.56 -16.19 -27.56
C GLN A 289 -6.44 -16.35 -26.52
N PRO A 290 -6.63 -17.21 -25.49
CA PRO A 290 -5.63 -17.37 -24.45
C PRO A 290 -4.30 -17.79 -25.09
N ALA A 291 -3.20 -17.24 -24.58
CA ALA A 291 -1.88 -17.59 -25.06
C ALA A 291 -1.67 -19.11 -24.97
N GLN A 292 -1.33 -19.75 -26.07
CA GLN A 292 -1.15 -21.20 -26.14
C GLN A 292 0.34 -21.56 -26.03
N LYS A 293 0.67 -22.42 -25.09
CA LYS A 293 1.99 -23.06 -25.02
C LYS A 293 2.12 -24.09 -26.15
N ILE A 294 3.14 -23.94 -27.00
CA ILE A 294 3.46 -24.87 -28.09
C ILE A 294 4.83 -25.47 -27.82
N ILE A 295 4.96 -26.78 -27.99
CA ILE A 295 6.24 -27.48 -27.97
C ILE A 295 6.55 -27.92 -29.41
N HIS A 296 7.62 -27.43 -29.97
CA HIS A 296 8.10 -27.83 -31.30
C HIS A 296 9.60 -28.18 -31.21
N ASN A 297 9.98 -29.34 -31.65
CA ASN A 297 11.34 -29.88 -31.57
C ASN A 297 11.98 -29.80 -30.16
N GLY A 298 11.17 -30.04 -29.11
CA GLY A 298 11.63 -29.98 -27.70
C GLY A 298 11.80 -28.58 -27.14
N GLN A 299 11.52 -27.54 -27.92
CA GLN A 299 11.54 -26.14 -27.44
C GLN A 299 10.13 -25.62 -27.16
N ILE A 300 10.02 -24.76 -26.11
CA ILE A 300 8.76 -24.15 -25.71
C ILE A 300 8.62 -22.80 -26.41
N PHE A 301 7.45 -22.59 -27.02
CA PHE A 301 7.03 -21.34 -27.63
C PHE A 301 5.66 -20.94 -27.06
N ILE A 302 5.38 -19.63 -27.10
CA ILE A 302 4.08 -19.06 -26.72
C ILE A 302 3.44 -18.47 -27.99
N ARG A 303 2.25 -18.96 -28.37
CA ARG A 303 1.45 -18.35 -29.44
C ARG A 303 0.42 -17.41 -28.81
N LYS A 304 0.44 -16.14 -29.23
CA LYS A 304 -0.55 -15.12 -28.84
C LYS A 304 -0.94 -14.31 -30.09
N ASN A 305 -2.24 -14.17 -30.34
CA ASN A 305 -2.78 -13.43 -31.50
C ASN A 305 -2.16 -13.88 -32.84
N GLY A 306 -1.97 -15.18 -33.03
CA GLY A 306 -1.40 -15.73 -34.25
C GLY A 306 0.12 -15.62 -34.38
N GLN A 307 0.81 -14.92 -33.49
CA GLN A 307 2.25 -14.73 -33.48
C GLN A 307 2.94 -15.68 -32.50
N LEU A 308 4.17 -16.08 -32.82
CA LEU A 308 4.99 -16.96 -32.00
C LEU A 308 6.06 -16.16 -31.24
N TYR A 309 6.26 -16.50 -29.96
CA TYR A 309 7.25 -15.90 -29.07
C TYR A 309 8.09 -17.00 -28.41
N ASN A 310 9.35 -16.72 -28.15
CA ASN A 310 10.17 -17.58 -27.27
C ASN A 310 9.82 -17.35 -25.79
N ILE A 311 10.42 -18.16 -24.91
CA ILE A 311 10.16 -18.10 -23.45
C ILE A 311 10.60 -16.79 -22.76
N VAL A 312 11.42 -15.96 -23.45
CA VAL A 312 11.83 -14.64 -22.97
C VAL A 312 11.02 -13.50 -23.61
N GLY A 313 9.93 -13.83 -24.31
CA GLY A 313 8.99 -12.85 -24.87
C GLY A 313 9.42 -12.21 -26.21
N GLN A 314 10.49 -12.70 -26.87
CA GLN A 314 10.89 -12.22 -28.17
C GLN A 314 10.04 -12.90 -29.28
N GLN A 315 9.51 -12.10 -30.19
CA GLN A 315 8.77 -12.62 -31.33
C GLN A 315 9.70 -13.38 -32.29
N ILE A 316 9.22 -14.53 -32.74
CA ILE A 316 9.94 -15.39 -33.69
C ILE A 316 9.22 -15.30 -35.04
N GLN A 317 9.97 -15.09 -36.09
CA GLN A 317 9.46 -15.07 -37.49
C GLN A 317 9.09 -16.47 -37.95
#